data_0fc3f4dab36535d2b469fcba6b71f2ce
#
_entry.id   0fc3f4dab36535d2b469fcba6b71f2ce
#
_cell.length_a   1.000
_cell.length_b   1.000
_cell.length_c   1.000
_cell.angle_alpha   90.00
_cell.angle_beta   90.00
_cell.angle_gamma   90.00
#
_symmetry.space_group_name_H-M   'P 1'
#
loop_
_entity.id
_entity.type
_entity.pdbx_description
1 polymer ?
#
loop_
_entity_poly.entity_id
_entity_poly.type
_entity_poly.pdbx_seq_one_letter_code
_entity_poly.pdbx_strand_id
1 'polypeptide(L)'
;NVHIGNYGVKAADVESDSVKVKAVIGRNLEDKYSRFMADASLQDYFEGQEVVAIDGIDTRALVAHIRTQGAMNCIISSETSDVELLKKKLKEVPSMDGLELASSVSTKEPYFLGNEKSDLRIAVLDFGIKKNILTCLVERGAYVKVHNAKTSFDETEKFKPHGYFISNGPG
;
A
#
# COMPACT_ATOMS: atom_id res chain seq x y z
N ASN A 1 9.16 12.07 4.34
CA ASN A 1 9.79 11.57 5.55
C ASN A 1 11.17 12.17 5.72
N VAL A 2 11.68 12.29 6.96
CA VAL A 2 12.96 12.98 7.21
C VAL A 2 14.11 12.00 7.00
N HIS A 3 14.13 10.89 7.72
CA HIS A 3 15.10 9.82 7.58
C HIS A 3 14.36 8.50 7.43
N ILE A 4 14.74 7.70 6.45
CA ILE A 4 14.18 6.38 6.22
C ILE A 4 15.30 5.41 5.78
N GLY A 5 15.06 4.12 5.98
CA GLY A 5 16.00 3.06 5.61
C GLY A 5 16.95 2.60 6.72
N ASN A 6 17.17 3.42 7.75
CA ASN A 6 18.13 3.14 8.82
C ASN A 6 17.82 1.89 9.67
N TYR A 7 16.63 1.33 9.59
CA TYR A 7 16.28 0.05 10.21
C TYR A 7 16.34 -1.14 9.24
N GLY A 8 16.50 -0.89 7.94
CA GLY A 8 16.37 -1.92 6.92
C GLY A 8 14.94 -2.48 6.79
N VAL A 9 14.82 -3.58 6.09
CA VAL A 9 13.56 -4.27 5.84
C VAL A 9 13.63 -5.67 6.42
N LYS A 10 12.54 -6.12 7.04
CA LYS A 10 12.35 -7.49 7.48
C LYS A 10 11.15 -8.08 6.75
N ALA A 11 11.34 -9.19 6.06
CA ALA A 11 10.29 -9.82 5.26
C ALA A 11 9.03 -10.15 6.06
N ALA A 12 9.20 -10.55 7.33
CA ALA A 12 8.07 -10.85 8.23
C ALA A 12 7.23 -9.62 8.61
N ASP A 13 7.78 -8.41 8.48
CA ASP A 13 7.08 -7.15 8.82
C ASP A 13 6.33 -6.56 7.59
N VAL A 14 6.41 -7.22 6.42
CA VAL A 14 5.77 -6.74 5.18
C VAL A 14 4.26 -7.01 5.23
N GLU A 15 3.48 -5.93 5.17
CA GLU A 15 2.03 -5.92 5.41
C GLU A 15 1.17 -6.06 4.14
N SER A 16 1.79 -6.08 2.97
CA SER A 16 1.07 -6.24 1.69
C SER A 16 1.88 -7.11 0.72
N ASP A 17 1.27 -7.50 -0.39
CA ASP A 17 1.89 -8.30 -1.45
C ASP A 17 2.95 -7.52 -2.26
N SER A 18 2.80 -6.19 -2.31
CA SER A 18 3.72 -5.29 -3.04
C SER A 18 3.68 -3.88 -2.48
N VAL A 19 4.67 -3.07 -2.83
CA VAL A 19 4.65 -1.62 -2.57
C VAL A 19 3.56 -0.97 -3.42
N LYS A 20 2.62 -0.27 -2.79
CA LYS A 20 1.45 0.33 -3.48
C LYS A 20 1.68 1.77 -3.92
N VAL A 21 2.73 2.43 -3.42
CA VAL A 21 3.10 3.79 -3.85
C VAL A 21 3.94 3.73 -5.13
N LYS A 22 3.81 4.75 -5.97
CA LYS A 22 4.56 4.83 -7.24
C LYS A 22 5.99 5.31 -7.06
N ALA A 23 6.22 6.11 -6.02
CA ALA A 23 7.55 6.61 -5.70
C ALA A 23 7.65 7.02 -4.23
N VAL A 24 8.87 7.16 -3.74
CA VAL A 24 9.17 7.60 -2.39
C VAL A 24 10.05 8.85 -2.42
N ILE A 25 9.67 9.85 -1.63
CA ILE A 25 10.44 11.09 -1.46
C ILE A 25 10.91 11.18 -0.02
N GLY A 26 12.22 11.26 0.17
CA GLY A 26 12.85 11.40 1.47
C GLY A 26 13.76 12.62 1.54
N ARG A 27 14.05 13.07 2.77
CA ARG A 27 15.16 14.01 2.97
C ARG A 27 16.48 13.27 2.97
N ASN A 28 16.51 12.08 3.55
CA ASN A 28 17.65 11.19 3.58
C ASN A 28 17.16 9.74 3.48
N LEU A 29 17.71 9.01 2.53
CA LEU A 29 17.51 7.58 2.33
C LEU A 29 18.80 6.86 2.70
N GLU A 30 18.76 6.04 3.75
CA GLU A 30 19.94 5.33 4.24
C GLU A 30 20.06 3.97 3.57
N ASP A 31 21.22 3.73 2.94
CA ASP A 31 21.56 2.42 2.33
C ASP A 31 22.02 1.41 3.39
N LYS A 32 22.54 1.93 4.53
CA LYS A 32 23.06 1.10 5.62
C LYS A 32 22.05 1.05 6.74
N TYR A 33 21.71 -0.16 7.14
CA TYR A 33 20.79 -0.38 8.24
C TYR A 33 21.50 -0.92 9.48
N SER A 34 20.98 -0.57 10.65
CA SER A 34 21.55 -0.92 11.96
C SER A 34 20.79 -2.03 12.69
N ARG A 35 19.59 -2.40 12.24
CA ARG A 35 18.79 -3.44 12.88
C ARG A 35 19.38 -4.81 12.59
N PHE A 36 19.82 -5.51 13.65
CA PHE A 36 20.44 -6.86 13.54
C PHE A 36 19.57 -7.90 12.83
N MET A 37 18.22 -7.77 12.94
CA MET A 37 17.28 -8.71 12.34
C MET A 37 16.70 -8.24 10.98
N ALA A 38 17.30 -7.26 10.34
CA ALA A 38 16.89 -6.87 9.00
C ALA A 38 17.43 -7.88 7.97
N ASP A 39 16.61 -8.15 6.96
CA ASP A 39 16.93 -9.10 5.88
C ASP A 39 17.59 -8.40 4.69
N ALA A 40 17.28 -7.11 4.48
CA ALA A 40 17.75 -6.32 3.34
C ALA A 40 17.79 -4.81 3.66
N SER A 41 18.47 -4.04 2.81
CA SER A 41 18.34 -2.59 2.81
C SER A 41 16.98 -2.14 2.25
N LEU A 42 16.58 -0.91 2.56
CA LEU A 42 15.37 -0.33 1.96
C LEU A 42 15.58 -0.10 0.46
N GLN A 43 16.80 0.21 0.02
CA GLN A 43 17.14 0.37 -1.38
C GLN A 43 16.93 -0.93 -2.15
N ASP A 44 17.52 -2.06 -1.70
CA ASP A 44 17.34 -3.37 -2.35
C ASP A 44 15.86 -3.76 -2.44
N TYR A 45 15.09 -3.42 -1.39
CA TYR A 45 13.66 -3.70 -1.36
C TYR A 45 12.89 -2.87 -2.41
N PHE A 46 13.19 -1.59 -2.56
CA PHE A 46 12.55 -0.73 -3.57
C PHE A 46 12.98 -1.11 -4.98
N GLU A 47 14.24 -1.43 -5.20
CA GLU A 47 14.75 -1.92 -6.50
C GLU A 47 14.03 -3.22 -6.90
N GLY A 48 13.90 -4.17 -5.99
CA GLY A 48 13.16 -5.42 -6.23
C GLY A 48 11.66 -5.24 -6.48
N GLN A 49 11.08 -4.08 -6.12
CA GLN A 49 9.69 -3.71 -6.34
C GLN A 49 9.52 -2.69 -7.47
N GLU A 50 10.60 -2.32 -8.17
CA GLU A 50 10.60 -1.29 -9.24
C GLU A 50 10.04 0.07 -8.78
N VAL A 51 10.30 0.44 -7.51
CA VAL A 51 9.83 1.70 -6.92
C VAL A 51 10.93 2.74 -6.97
N VAL A 52 10.67 3.84 -7.67
CA VAL A 52 11.60 4.98 -7.73
C VAL A 52 11.64 5.71 -6.40
N ALA A 53 12.83 6.01 -5.90
CA ALA A 53 13.03 6.82 -4.70
C ALA A 53 13.94 8.01 -5.01
N ILE A 54 13.66 9.14 -4.38
CA ILE A 54 14.49 10.37 -4.49
C ILE A 54 14.73 10.92 -3.08
N ASP A 55 15.95 11.32 -2.82
CA ASP A 55 16.35 11.96 -1.57
C ASP A 55 16.94 13.37 -1.77
N GLY A 56 17.43 13.96 -0.68
CA GLY A 56 17.93 15.35 -0.70
C GLY A 56 16.83 16.41 -0.79
N ILE A 57 15.57 16.05 -0.69
CA ILE A 57 14.42 16.95 -0.83
C ILE A 57 14.02 17.54 0.54
N ASP A 58 13.73 18.85 0.59
CA ASP A 58 13.08 19.45 1.75
C ASP A 58 11.62 18.99 1.86
N THR A 59 11.44 17.83 2.49
CA THR A 59 10.12 17.21 2.66
C THR A 59 9.20 18.02 3.56
N ARG A 60 9.73 18.89 4.42
CA ARG A 60 8.91 19.78 5.25
C ARG A 60 8.30 20.90 4.40
N ALA A 61 9.09 21.53 3.54
CA ALA A 61 8.58 22.53 2.60
C ALA A 61 7.58 21.91 1.62
N LEU A 62 7.86 20.69 1.12
CA LEU A 62 6.94 19.96 0.24
C LEU A 62 5.59 19.68 0.92
N VAL A 63 5.60 19.21 2.17
CA VAL A 63 4.37 18.95 2.94
C VAL A 63 3.60 20.24 3.21
N ALA A 64 4.29 21.34 3.55
CA ALA A 64 3.65 22.64 3.74
C ALA A 64 2.97 23.13 2.44
N HIS A 65 3.64 22.96 1.28
CA HIS A 65 3.08 23.28 -0.02
C HIS A 65 1.80 22.47 -0.31
N ILE A 66 1.84 21.16 -0.15
CA ILE A 66 0.68 20.27 -0.38
C ILE A 66 -0.48 20.63 0.55
N ARG A 67 -0.20 20.95 1.82
CA ARG A 67 -1.25 21.39 2.77
C ARG A 67 -1.94 22.68 2.36
N THR A 68 -1.20 23.59 1.74
CA THR A 68 -1.74 24.89 1.30
C THR A 68 -2.47 24.80 -0.03
N GLN A 69 -1.92 24.05 -0.98
CA GLN A 69 -2.45 23.96 -2.34
C GLN A 69 -3.44 22.81 -2.55
N GLY A 70 -3.50 21.84 -1.65
CA GLY A 70 -4.27 20.62 -1.78
C GLY A 70 -3.49 19.47 -2.45
N ALA A 71 -4.18 18.35 -2.67
CA ALA A 71 -3.63 17.20 -3.37
C ALA A 71 -3.29 17.57 -4.82
N MET A 72 -2.16 17.09 -5.31
CA MET A 72 -1.69 17.38 -6.67
C MET A 72 -0.94 16.21 -7.27
N ASN A 73 -0.97 16.10 -8.60
CA ASN A 73 -0.14 15.16 -9.33
C ASN A 73 1.33 15.59 -9.25
N CYS A 74 2.23 14.61 -9.17
CA CYS A 74 3.66 14.84 -9.30
C CYS A 74 4.29 13.83 -10.25
N ILE A 75 5.44 14.16 -10.79
CA ILE A 75 6.25 13.26 -11.61
C ILE A 75 7.67 13.21 -11.06
N ILE A 76 8.21 11.99 -10.95
CA ILE A 76 9.60 11.73 -10.61
C ILE A 76 10.20 10.94 -11.77
N SER A 77 11.40 11.30 -12.23
CA SER A 77 12.05 10.64 -13.34
C SER A 77 13.53 10.41 -13.04
N SER A 78 13.99 9.21 -13.31
CA SER A 78 15.41 8.84 -13.38
C SER A 78 15.95 8.86 -14.82
N GLU A 79 15.09 9.02 -15.83
CA GLU A 79 15.44 8.94 -17.25
C GLU A 79 15.80 10.29 -17.87
N THR A 80 15.19 11.37 -17.39
CA THR A 80 15.37 12.71 -17.97
C THR A 80 15.24 13.80 -16.92
N SER A 81 16.03 14.87 -17.09
CA SER A 81 15.93 16.13 -16.36
C SER A 81 15.25 17.26 -17.16
N ASP A 82 14.70 16.96 -18.35
CA ASP A 82 13.98 17.94 -19.16
C ASP A 82 12.63 18.29 -18.50
N VAL A 83 12.62 19.45 -17.84
CA VAL A 83 11.46 19.94 -17.07
C VAL A 83 10.26 20.20 -17.96
N GLU A 84 10.45 20.66 -19.20
CA GLU A 84 9.32 20.96 -20.10
C GLU A 84 8.67 19.67 -20.60
N LEU A 85 9.48 18.65 -20.90
CA LEU A 85 8.98 17.33 -21.24
C LEU A 85 8.21 16.71 -20.06
N LEU A 86 8.75 16.82 -18.84
CA LEU A 86 8.10 16.30 -17.63
C LEU A 86 6.79 17.05 -17.34
N LYS A 87 6.74 18.36 -17.48
CA LYS A 87 5.50 19.14 -17.35
C LYS A 87 4.44 18.73 -18.37
N LYS A 88 4.85 18.45 -19.60
CA LYS A 88 3.93 17.96 -20.64
C LYS A 88 3.33 16.61 -20.24
N LYS A 89 4.17 15.65 -19.86
CA LYS A 89 3.72 14.34 -19.37
C LYS A 89 2.79 14.47 -18.15
N LEU A 90 3.11 15.37 -17.21
CA LEU A 90 2.32 15.57 -16.00
C LEU A 90 0.90 16.11 -16.29
N LYS A 91 0.74 16.93 -17.32
CA LYS A 91 -0.58 17.45 -17.76
C LYS A 91 -1.50 16.36 -18.32
N GLU A 92 -0.93 15.26 -18.80
CA GLU A 92 -1.67 14.12 -19.35
C GLU A 92 -2.18 13.16 -18.26
N VAL A 93 -1.67 13.31 -17.01
CA VAL A 93 -2.08 12.48 -15.86
C VAL A 93 -3.44 12.97 -15.35
N PRO A 94 -4.43 12.07 -15.22
CA PRO A 94 -5.76 12.46 -14.70
C PRO A 94 -5.67 13.00 -13.28
N SER A 95 -6.61 13.87 -12.92
CA SER A 95 -6.77 14.31 -11.53
C SER A 95 -7.14 13.13 -10.63
N MET A 96 -6.79 13.22 -9.35
CA MET A 96 -7.24 12.27 -8.33
C MET A 96 -8.77 12.32 -8.10
N ASP A 97 -9.41 13.42 -8.45
CA ASP A 97 -10.84 13.60 -8.26
C ASP A 97 -11.63 12.61 -9.12
N GLY A 98 -12.45 11.81 -8.46
CA GLY A 98 -13.29 10.80 -9.10
C GLY A 98 -12.57 9.51 -9.51
N LEU A 99 -11.30 9.35 -9.18
CA LEU A 99 -10.60 8.08 -9.37
C LEU A 99 -11.01 7.08 -8.30
N GLU A 100 -11.41 5.90 -8.74
CA GLU A 100 -11.63 4.73 -7.88
C GLU A 100 -10.31 3.94 -7.79
N LEU A 101 -9.64 3.98 -6.65
CA LEU A 101 -8.33 3.35 -6.44
C LEU A 101 -8.41 2.05 -5.64
N ALA A 102 -9.48 1.80 -4.91
CA ALA A 102 -9.63 0.63 -4.06
C ALA A 102 -9.56 -0.68 -4.86
N SER A 103 -10.16 -0.72 -6.05
CA SER A 103 -10.08 -1.91 -6.93
C SER A 103 -8.66 -2.23 -7.39
N SER A 104 -7.78 -1.24 -7.48
CA SER A 104 -6.38 -1.43 -7.91
C SER A 104 -5.51 -2.09 -6.84
N VAL A 105 -5.91 -2.00 -5.56
CA VAL A 105 -5.18 -2.54 -4.41
C VAL A 105 -5.88 -3.75 -3.79
N SER A 106 -7.09 -4.04 -4.21
CA SER A 106 -7.88 -5.19 -3.77
C SER A 106 -7.32 -6.51 -4.31
N THR A 107 -7.59 -7.59 -3.59
CA THR A 107 -7.30 -8.94 -4.10
C THR A 107 -7.99 -9.19 -5.45
N LYS A 108 -7.31 -9.90 -6.35
CA LYS A 108 -7.90 -10.29 -7.65
C LYS A 108 -8.89 -11.44 -7.50
N GLU A 109 -8.54 -12.42 -6.68
CA GLU A 109 -9.34 -13.61 -6.43
C GLU A 109 -9.65 -13.74 -4.94
N PRO A 110 -10.86 -14.19 -4.58
CA PRO A 110 -11.19 -14.49 -3.19
C PRO A 110 -10.29 -15.60 -2.63
N TYR A 111 -9.91 -15.47 -1.36
CA TYR A 111 -9.12 -16.50 -0.67
C TYR A 111 -9.57 -16.68 0.78
N PHE A 112 -9.12 -17.76 1.39
CA PHE A 112 -9.51 -18.16 2.73
C PHE A 112 -8.30 -18.18 3.68
N LEU A 113 -8.56 -17.86 4.95
CA LEU A 113 -7.58 -17.92 6.03
C LEU A 113 -8.22 -18.50 7.28
N GLY A 114 -7.41 -19.17 8.11
CA GLY A 114 -7.87 -19.76 9.36
C GLY A 114 -8.39 -21.19 9.21
N ASN A 115 -9.07 -21.66 10.25
CA ASN A 115 -9.58 -23.04 10.31
C ASN A 115 -11.01 -23.11 9.76
N GLU A 116 -11.22 -23.88 8.69
CA GLU A 116 -12.54 -24.07 8.08
C GLU A 116 -13.61 -24.63 9.06
N LYS A 117 -13.17 -25.35 10.08
CA LYS A 117 -14.05 -25.92 11.11
C LYS A 117 -14.44 -24.91 12.20
N SER A 118 -13.99 -23.67 12.09
CA SER A 118 -14.34 -22.62 13.05
C SER A 118 -15.83 -22.28 12.97
N ASP A 119 -16.45 -22.13 14.15
CA ASP A 119 -17.82 -21.66 14.27
C ASP A 119 -17.96 -20.16 13.95
N LEU A 120 -16.86 -19.38 14.00
CA LEU A 120 -16.83 -17.95 13.69
C LEU A 120 -16.36 -17.72 12.26
N ARG A 121 -17.25 -17.26 11.39
CA ARG A 121 -16.99 -16.93 9.99
C ARG A 121 -17.05 -15.42 9.78
N ILE A 122 -16.01 -14.85 9.17
CA ILE A 122 -15.94 -13.42 8.86
C ILE A 122 -15.73 -13.24 7.37
N ALA A 123 -16.63 -12.53 6.71
CA ALA A 123 -16.44 -12.06 5.34
C ALA A 123 -15.69 -10.72 5.36
N VAL A 124 -14.60 -10.63 4.64
CA VAL A 124 -13.79 -9.42 4.53
C VAL A 124 -13.91 -8.86 3.13
N LEU A 125 -14.25 -7.59 3.00
CA LEU A 125 -14.15 -6.84 1.75
C LEU A 125 -12.80 -6.11 1.72
N ASP A 126 -11.97 -6.48 0.77
CA ASP A 126 -10.60 -5.99 0.64
C ASP A 126 -10.54 -4.72 -0.21
N PHE A 127 -10.37 -3.57 0.44
CA PHE A 127 -10.08 -2.28 -0.18
C PHE A 127 -8.61 -1.87 -0.02
N GLY A 128 -7.71 -2.82 0.25
CA GLY A 128 -6.30 -2.59 0.57
C GLY A 128 -5.97 -2.94 2.01
N ILE A 129 -6.45 -4.11 2.46
CA ILE A 129 -6.29 -4.57 3.84
C ILE A 129 -4.83 -4.92 4.18
N LYS A 130 -4.40 -4.56 5.37
CA LYS A 130 -3.12 -5.01 5.93
C LYS A 130 -3.19 -6.47 6.35
N LYS A 131 -2.15 -7.25 6.03
CA LYS A 131 -2.06 -8.68 6.40
C LYS A 131 -2.26 -8.92 7.89
N ASN A 132 -1.69 -8.06 8.75
CA ASN A 132 -1.81 -8.22 10.20
C ASN A 132 -3.26 -8.16 10.70
N ILE A 133 -4.15 -7.42 10.05
CA ILE A 133 -5.57 -7.40 10.41
C ILE A 133 -6.18 -8.80 10.21
N LEU A 134 -5.88 -9.45 9.08
CA LEU A 134 -6.34 -10.79 8.80
C LEU A 134 -5.75 -11.82 9.78
N THR A 135 -4.45 -11.70 10.08
CA THR A 135 -3.77 -12.51 11.10
C THR A 135 -4.47 -12.38 12.46
N CYS A 136 -4.76 -11.16 12.89
CA CYS A 136 -5.47 -10.91 14.15
C CYS A 136 -6.88 -11.53 14.20
N LEU A 137 -7.60 -11.57 13.09
CA LEU A 137 -8.90 -12.24 13.01
C LEU A 137 -8.76 -13.77 13.17
N VAL A 138 -7.79 -14.35 12.45
CA VAL A 138 -7.51 -15.79 12.49
C VAL A 138 -7.02 -16.23 13.87
N GLU A 139 -6.13 -15.49 14.51
CA GLU A 139 -5.64 -15.77 15.86
C GLU A 139 -6.76 -15.73 16.92
N ARG A 140 -7.84 -15.01 16.66
CA ARG A 140 -9.06 -14.97 17.49
C ARG A 140 -10.05 -16.07 17.13
N GLY A 141 -9.64 -17.03 16.31
CA GLY A 141 -10.41 -18.20 15.95
C GLY A 141 -11.37 -18.00 14.78
N ALA A 142 -11.27 -16.91 14.03
CA ALA A 142 -12.12 -16.72 12.87
C ALA A 142 -11.65 -17.54 11.66
N TYR A 143 -12.61 -18.12 10.93
CA TYR A 143 -12.44 -18.54 9.55
C TYR A 143 -12.83 -17.38 8.64
N VAL A 144 -11.88 -16.85 7.89
CA VAL A 144 -12.01 -15.63 7.14
C VAL A 144 -12.06 -15.93 5.65
N LYS A 145 -13.02 -15.34 4.95
CA LYS A 145 -13.03 -15.26 3.47
C LYS A 145 -12.81 -13.83 3.05
N VAL A 146 -11.72 -13.59 2.34
CA VAL A 146 -11.38 -12.28 1.78
C VAL A 146 -11.96 -12.20 0.37
N HIS A 147 -12.76 -11.18 0.14
CA HIS A 147 -13.43 -10.92 -1.12
C HIS A 147 -12.86 -9.67 -1.80
N ASN A 148 -12.94 -9.64 -3.12
CA ASN A 148 -12.62 -8.46 -3.92
C ASN A 148 -13.55 -7.29 -3.56
N ALA A 149 -13.06 -6.05 -3.70
CA ALA A 149 -13.81 -4.81 -3.44
C ALA A 149 -15.15 -4.72 -4.21
N LYS A 150 -15.26 -5.36 -5.37
CA LYS A 150 -16.47 -5.33 -6.23
C LYS A 150 -17.42 -6.51 -5.97
N THR A 151 -17.13 -7.37 -5.01
CA THR A 151 -18.00 -8.51 -4.69
C THR A 151 -19.34 -8.02 -4.15
N SER A 152 -20.43 -8.53 -4.73
CA SER A 152 -21.78 -8.18 -4.27
C SER A 152 -22.08 -8.75 -2.87
N PHE A 153 -23.02 -8.13 -2.18
CA PHE A 153 -23.48 -8.63 -0.87
C PHE A 153 -23.98 -10.08 -0.97
N ASP A 154 -24.81 -10.39 -1.98
CA ASP A 154 -25.36 -11.75 -2.18
C ASP A 154 -24.27 -12.80 -2.37
N GLU A 155 -23.15 -12.44 -2.99
CA GLU A 155 -22.01 -13.35 -3.13
C GLU A 155 -21.27 -13.56 -1.80
N THR A 156 -21.16 -12.53 -0.97
CA THR A 156 -20.55 -12.65 0.36
C THR A 156 -21.42 -13.50 1.30
N GLU A 157 -22.77 -13.41 1.18
CA GLU A 157 -23.74 -14.19 1.96
C GLU A 157 -23.65 -15.70 1.71
N LYS A 158 -23.18 -16.14 0.52
CA LYS A 158 -22.97 -17.57 0.25
C LYS A 158 -21.96 -18.24 1.19
N PHE A 159 -21.06 -17.46 1.76
CA PHE A 159 -20.12 -17.90 2.79
C PHE A 159 -20.78 -18.12 4.15
N LYS A 160 -22.02 -17.60 4.35
CA LYS A 160 -22.77 -17.58 5.61
C LYS A 160 -21.95 -16.98 6.75
N PRO A 161 -21.47 -15.74 6.62
CA PRO A 161 -20.66 -15.11 7.64
C PRO A 161 -21.50 -14.74 8.88
N HIS A 162 -20.85 -14.74 10.05
CA HIS A 162 -21.40 -14.21 11.29
C HIS A 162 -21.14 -12.71 11.44
N GLY A 163 -20.24 -12.17 10.63
CA GLY A 163 -19.91 -10.73 10.59
C GLY A 163 -19.14 -10.35 9.35
N TYR A 164 -19.12 -9.04 9.09
CA TYR A 164 -18.45 -8.43 7.97
C TYR A 164 -17.35 -7.51 8.45
N PHE A 165 -16.21 -7.53 7.77
CA PHE A 165 -15.13 -6.59 7.94
C PHE A 165 -14.91 -5.84 6.62
N ILE A 166 -15.11 -4.54 6.64
CA ILE A 166 -14.85 -3.66 5.51
C ILE A 166 -13.55 -2.94 5.79
N SER A 167 -12.52 -3.21 4.99
CA SER A 167 -11.21 -2.61 5.23
C SER A 167 -11.16 -1.14 4.83
N ASN A 168 -10.20 -0.41 5.37
CA ASN A 168 -9.83 0.88 4.81
C ASN A 168 -9.24 0.70 3.41
N GLY A 169 -9.23 1.77 2.64
CA GLY A 169 -8.67 1.81 1.31
C GLY A 169 -8.24 3.20 0.90
N PRO A 170 -7.68 3.35 -0.30
CA PRO A 170 -7.19 4.64 -0.79
C PRO A 170 -8.31 5.59 -1.28
N GLY A 171 -9.55 5.11 -1.36
CA GLY A 171 -10.69 5.88 -1.90
C GLY A 171 -11.03 5.53 -3.31
#